data_706db7bec7d2571d3981ff8c6d2a2efb
#
_entry.id   706db7bec7d2571d3981ff8c6d2a2efb
#
_cell.length_a   1.000
_cell.length_b   1.000
_cell.length_c   1.000
_cell.angle_alpha   90.00
_cell.angle_beta   90.00
_cell.angle_gamma   90.00
#
_symmetry.space_group_name_H-M   'P 1'
#
loop_
_entity.id
_entity.type
_entity.pdbx_description
1 polymer ?
#
loop_
_entity_poly.entity_id
_entity_poly.type
_entity_poly.pdbx_seq_one_letter_code
_entity_poly.pdbx_strand_id
1 'polypeptide(L)'
;FGIDCHILDGKEPTSVMDVLSGKKRGTHFVAGDKKPASYQKWLAAGALSQGRVKIDSGAEKALIVHKKSLLIQGITEVEGHFESKEMVELCNSDGKRIGVGRCHLSSEELKQFLENKKTINSEKLRNQKPIIHRDHLYLE
;
A
#
# COMPACT_ATOMS: atom_id res chain seq x y z
N PHE A 1 -4.08 13.50 -6.22
CA PHE A 1 -4.80 12.46 -6.98
C PHE A 1 -5.19 12.87 -8.42
N GLY A 2 -4.88 14.06 -8.90
CA GLY A 2 -5.20 14.52 -10.26
C GLY A 2 -6.69 14.68 -10.54
N ILE A 3 -7.49 14.92 -9.52
CA ILE A 3 -8.93 15.21 -9.59
C ILE A 3 -9.22 16.33 -8.60
N ASP A 4 -9.88 17.40 -9.08
CA ASP A 4 -10.40 18.44 -8.21
C ASP A 4 -11.56 17.90 -7.37
N CYS A 5 -11.58 18.26 -6.11
CA CYS A 5 -12.63 17.84 -5.18
C CYS A 5 -13.19 19.04 -4.43
N HIS A 6 -14.52 19.16 -4.37
CA HIS A 6 -15.21 20.20 -3.59
C HIS A 6 -16.02 19.55 -2.46
N ILE A 7 -15.85 20.05 -1.25
CA ILE A 7 -16.73 19.71 -0.13
C ILE A 7 -17.68 20.87 0.08
N LEU A 8 -18.98 20.60 -0.04
CA LEU A 8 -20.05 21.60 0.01
C LEU A 8 -21.04 21.27 1.14
N ASP A 9 -21.74 22.30 1.62
CA ASP A 9 -22.85 22.09 2.55
C ASP A 9 -24.07 21.49 1.80
N GLY A 10 -24.46 20.28 2.16
CA GLY A 10 -25.59 19.58 1.57
C GLY A 10 -26.97 20.17 1.93
N LYS A 11 -27.05 21.12 2.87
CA LYS A 11 -28.29 21.82 3.24
C LYS A 11 -28.59 23.00 2.29
N GLU A 12 -27.61 23.46 1.51
CA GLU A 12 -27.78 24.54 0.54
C GLU A 12 -28.03 23.95 -0.87
N PRO A 13 -29.27 23.98 -1.40
CA PRO A 13 -29.59 23.36 -2.71
C PRO A 13 -28.83 23.95 -3.90
N THR A 14 -28.43 25.21 -3.79
CA THR A 14 -27.74 25.94 -4.88
C THR A 14 -26.23 25.80 -4.87
N SER A 15 -25.65 25.20 -3.82
CA SER A 15 -24.20 25.16 -3.61
C SER A 15 -23.44 24.49 -4.78
N VAL A 16 -23.98 23.41 -5.34
CA VAL A 16 -23.40 22.70 -6.48
C VAL A 16 -23.43 23.60 -7.74
N MET A 17 -24.56 24.24 -8.02
CA MET A 17 -24.71 25.13 -9.20
C MET A 17 -23.82 26.35 -9.08
N ASP A 18 -23.65 26.89 -7.86
CA ASP A 18 -22.75 28.00 -7.60
C ASP A 18 -21.29 27.64 -7.95
N VAL A 19 -20.83 26.46 -7.55
CA VAL A 19 -19.48 25.99 -7.89
C VAL A 19 -19.32 25.75 -9.39
N LEU A 20 -20.30 25.13 -10.04
CA LEU A 20 -20.28 24.89 -11.48
C LEU A 20 -20.30 26.22 -12.29
N SER A 21 -20.87 27.28 -11.74
CA SER A 21 -20.83 28.62 -12.31
C SER A 21 -19.58 29.44 -11.95
N GLY A 22 -18.61 28.82 -11.26
CA GLY A 22 -17.31 29.43 -10.93
C GLY A 22 -17.31 30.23 -9.62
N LYS A 23 -18.38 30.19 -8.83
CA LYS A 23 -18.39 30.84 -7.51
C LYS A 23 -17.61 30.02 -6.49
N LYS A 24 -16.88 30.69 -5.60
CA LYS A 24 -16.13 30.05 -4.51
C LYS A 24 -17.11 29.68 -3.38
N ARG A 25 -17.34 28.37 -3.21
CA ARG A 25 -18.18 27.80 -2.13
C ARG A 25 -17.49 26.58 -1.52
N GLY A 26 -17.63 26.43 -0.22
CA GLY A 26 -17.08 25.28 0.51
C GLY A 26 -15.55 25.19 0.50
N THR A 27 -15.02 23.98 0.57
CA THR A 27 -13.59 23.69 0.50
C THR A 27 -13.23 23.08 -0.84
N HIS A 28 -12.27 23.66 -1.54
CA HIS A 28 -11.77 23.18 -2.82
C HIS A 28 -10.36 22.57 -2.65
N PHE A 29 -10.22 21.31 -3.00
CA PHE A 29 -8.95 20.60 -3.10
C PHE A 29 -8.53 20.54 -4.56
N VAL A 30 -7.47 21.26 -4.87
CA VAL A 30 -6.94 21.32 -6.24
C VAL A 30 -6.19 20.03 -6.59
N ALA A 31 -6.38 19.55 -7.81
CA ALA A 31 -5.68 18.39 -8.34
C ALA A 31 -4.16 18.59 -8.32
N GLY A 32 -3.42 17.64 -7.81
CA GLY A 32 -1.95 17.62 -7.93
C GLY A 32 -1.50 17.09 -9.28
N ASP A 33 -0.27 17.45 -9.69
CA ASP A 33 0.30 17.12 -11.01
C ASP A 33 0.54 15.61 -11.23
N LYS A 34 0.70 14.84 -10.15
CA LYS A 34 0.90 13.39 -10.23
C LYS A 34 -0.42 12.66 -10.47
N LYS A 35 -0.50 11.89 -11.55
CA LYS A 35 -1.64 11.04 -11.93
C LYS A 35 -1.29 9.53 -11.75
N PRO A 36 -1.19 9.01 -10.52
CA PRO A 36 -1.03 7.57 -10.33
C PRO A 36 -2.28 6.82 -10.85
N ALA A 37 -2.15 5.55 -11.23
CA ALA A 37 -3.28 4.72 -11.64
C ALA A 37 -4.36 4.68 -10.55
N SER A 38 -5.63 4.61 -10.92
CA SER A 38 -6.79 4.75 -9.99
C SER A 38 -6.73 3.80 -8.79
N TYR A 39 -6.26 2.58 -8.99
CA TYR A 39 -6.10 1.59 -7.94
C TYR A 39 -4.96 1.96 -6.97
N GLN A 40 -3.83 2.44 -7.49
CA GLN A 40 -2.71 2.90 -6.67
C GLN A 40 -3.06 4.14 -5.84
N LYS A 41 -3.95 5.00 -6.36
CA LYS A 41 -4.49 6.15 -5.61
C LYS A 41 -5.29 5.70 -4.40
N TRP A 42 -6.13 4.69 -4.59
CA TRP A 42 -6.94 4.11 -3.51
C TRP A 42 -6.04 3.45 -2.45
N LEU A 43 -5.02 2.69 -2.86
CA LEU A 43 -4.04 2.11 -1.96
C LEU A 43 -3.32 3.18 -1.11
N ALA A 44 -2.90 4.29 -1.73
CA ALA A 44 -2.20 5.37 -1.03
C ALA A 44 -3.09 6.15 -0.07
N ALA A 45 -4.39 6.31 -0.39
CA ALA A 45 -5.32 7.16 0.37
C ALA A 45 -6.06 6.41 1.50
N GLY A 46 -6.24 5.10 1.41
CA GLY A 46 -7.16 4.35 2.25
C GLY A 46 -6.51 3.42 3.27
N ALA A 47 -5.20 3.32 3.28
CA ALA A 47 -4.54 2.35 4.13
C ALA A 47 -4.31 2.90 5.55
N LEU A 48 -5.32 2.78 6.40
CA LEU A 48 -5.06 2.53 7.81
C LEU A 48 -4.42 1.14 7.86
N SER A 49 -3.09 1.10 7.65
CA SER A 49 -2.35 -0.15 7.71
C SER A 49 -2.38 -0.65 9.16
N GLN A 50 -2.92 -1.85 9.34
CA GLN A 50 -3.03 -2.50 10.64
C GLN A 50 -1.69 -3.10 11.10
N GLY A 51 -0.72 -3.19 10.18
CA GLY A 51 0.58 -3.77 10.46
C GLY A 51 1.68 -3.31 9.52
N ARG A 52 2.89 -3.74 9.83
CA ARG A 52 4.11 -3.36 9.15
C ARG A 52 4.94 -4.58 8.80
N VAL A 53 5.48 -4.59 7.59
CA VAL A 53 6.36 -5.64 7.08
C VAL A 53 7.71 -5.02 6.74
N LYS A 54 8.78 -5.46 7.42
CA LYS A 54 10.15 -5.05 7.10
C LYS A 54 10.74 -6.00 6.06
N ILE A 55 11.48 -5.43 5.13
CA ILE A 55 12.10 -6.16 4.03
C ILE A 55 13.60 -5.92 3.98
N ASP A 56 14.33 -6.88 3.42
CA ASP A 56 15.76 -6.75 3.19
C ASP A 56 16.08 -5.87 1.97
N SER A 57 17.35 -5.48 1.84
CA SER A 57 17.83 -4.62 0.74
C SER A 57 17.68 -5.25 -0.64
N GLY A 58 17.72 -6.59 -0.74
CA GLY A 58 17.49 -7.32 -1.99
C GLY A 58 16.05 -7.22 -2.44
N ALA A 59 15.10 -7.40 -1.52
CA ALA A 59 13.68 -7.23 -1.79
C ALA A 59 13.34 -5.77 -2.11
N GLU A 60 13.89 -4.80 -1.36
CA GLU A 60 13.72 -3.37 -1.65
C GLU A 60 14.14 -3.04 -3.09
N LYS A 61 15.32 -3.47 -3.50
CA LYS A 61 15.80 -3.29 -4.87
C LYS A 61 14.91 -3.99 -5.91
N ALA A 62 14.43 -5.20 -5.61
CA ALA A 62 13.53 -5.95 -6.49
C ALA A 62 12.19 -5.23 -6.69
N LEU A 63 11.63 -4.61 -5.64
CA LEU A 63 10.39 -3.86 -5.70
C LEU A 63 10.56 -2.53 -6.44
N ILE A 64 11.54 -1.72 -6.03
CA ILE A 64 11.71 -0.34 -6.52
C ILE A 64 12.27 -0.33 -7.95
N VAL A 65 13.36 -1.06 -8.19
CA VAL A 65 14.08 -1.04 -9.47
C VAL A 65 13.47 -1.99 -10.49
N HIS A 66 13.21 -3.23 -10.07
CA HIS A 66 12.76 -4.28 -10.99
C HIS A 66 11.25 -4.45 -11.05
N LYS A 67 10.47 -3.66 -10.27
CA LYS A 67 9.00 -3.68 -10.22
C LYS A 67 8.43 -5.10 -10.05
N LYS A 68 9.10 -5.92 -9.24
CA LYS A 68 8.68 -7.29 -8.95
C LYS A 68 7.73 -7.33 -7.75
N SER A 69 7.09 -8.47 -7.56
CA SER A 69 6.25 -8.76 -6.39
C SER A 69 7.11 -9.13 -5.19
N LEU A 70 6.61 -8.89 -3.96
CA LEU A 70 7.29 -9.27 -2.73
C LEU A 70 7.09 -10.76 -2.44
N LEU A 71 8.21 -11.46 -2.26
CA LEU A 71 8.25 -12.85 -1.86
C LEU A 71 8.61 -12.97 -0.38
N ILE A 72 8.24 -14.11 0.24
CA ILE A 72 8.52 -14.39 1.65
C ILE A 72 10.01 -14.31 2.01
N GLN A 73 10.87 -14.61 1.05
CA GLN A 73 12.32 -14.60 1.23
C GLN A 73 12.87 -13.22 1.61
N GLY A 74 12.28 -12.17 1.05
CA GLY A 74 12.69 -10.80 1.28
C GLY A 74 12.12 -10.17 2.56
N ILE A 75 11.25 -10.89 3.30
CA ILE A 75 10.69 -10.40 4.56
C ILE A 75 11.63 -10.75 5.71
N THR A 76 11.93 -9.76 6.55
CA THR A 76 12.80 -9.90 7.73
C THR A 76 12.02 -9.87 9.03
N GLU A 77 10.96 -9.06 9.11
CA GLU A 77 10.18 -8.87 10.33
C GLU A 77 8.73 -8.51 10.01
N VAL A 78 7.82 -8.88 10.92
CA VAL A 78 6.39 -8.55 10.84
C VAL A 78 5.94 -7.97 12.17
N GLU A 79 5.43 -6.74 12.15
CA GLU A 79 4.91 -6.00 13.29
C GLU A 79 3.39 -5.77 13.17
N GLY A 80 2.71 -5.72 14.31
CA GLY A 80 1.27 -5.50 14.39
C GLY A 80 0.45 -6.76 14.13
N HIS A 81 -0.86 -6.55 13.96
CA HIS A 81 -1.82 -7.61 13.70
C HIS A 81 -2.66 -7.22 12.48
N PHE A 82 -2.75 -8.11 11.50
CA PHE A 82 -3.53 -7.92 10.27
C PHE A 82 -3.96 -9.26 9.71
N GLU A 83 -5.10 -9.23 9.05
CA GLU A 83 -5.69 -10.39 8.39
C GLU A 83 -5.22 -10.51 6.93
N SER A 84 -5.48 -11.68 6.35
CA SER A 84 -5.25 -11.90 4.93
C SER A 84 -6.03 -10.89 4.08
N LYS A 85 -5.39 -10.33 3.06
CA LYS A 85 -5.90 -9.31 2.13
C LYS A 85 -6.00 -7.90 2.70
N GLU A 86 -5.54 -7.66 3.92
CA GLU A 86 -5.42 -6.32 4.48
C GLU A 86 -4.19 -5.57 3.95
N MET A 87 -4.23 -4.26 4.17
CA MET A 87 -3.14 -3.36 3.78
C MET A 87 -2.08 -3.31 4.88
N VAL A 88 -0.83 -3.41 4.48
CA VAL A 88 0.33 -3.31 5.37
C VAL A 88 1.31 -2.26 4.87
N GLU A 89 1.99 -1.61 5.80
CA GLU A 89 3.14 -0.76 5.46
C GLU A 89 4.34 -1.63 5.11
N LEU A 90 5.07 -1.20 4.11
CA LEU A 90 6.39 -1.75 3.78
C LEU A 90 7.48 -0.82 4.27
N CYS A 91 8.39 -1.36 5.04
CA CYS A 91 9.56 -0.63 5.53
C CYS A 91 10.85 -1.34 5.10
N ASN A 92 11.88 -0.56 4.81
CA ASN A 92 13.21 -1.10 4.56
C ASN A 92 13.92 -1.52 5.87
N SER A 93 15.16 -2.01 5.77
CA SER A 93 15.98 -2.42 6.91
C SER A 93 16.19 -1.33 7.95
N ASP A 94 16.17 -0.05 7.53
CA ASP A 94 16.36 1.10 8.41
C ASP A 94 15.06 1.55 9.09
N GLY A 95 13.94 0.84 8.85
CA GLY A 95 12.63 1.18 9.36
C GLY A 95 11.93 2.32 8.60
N LYS A 96 12.53 2.82 7.52
CA LYS A 96 11.91 3.84 6.68
C LYS A 96 10.78 3.21 5.86
N ARG A 97 9.59 3.83 5.90
CA ARG A 97 8.48 3.46 5.04
C ARG A 97 8.84 3.69 3.57
N ILE A 98 8.62 2.68 2.75
CA ILE A 98 8.87 2.71 1.30
C ILE A 98 7.59 2.55 0.49
N GLY A 99 6.49 2.21 1.14
CA GLY A 99 5.20 2.08 0.48
C GLY A 99 4.17 1.30 1.29
N VAL A 100 3.09 0.93 0.63
CA VAL A 100 2.01 0.11 1.19
C VAL A 100 1.61 -0.97 0.19
N GLY A 101 1.14 -2.11 0.70
CA GLY A 101 0.70 -3.19 -0.15
C GLY A 101 -0.34 -4.08 0.50
N ARG A 102 -1.13 -4.76 -0.34
CA ARG A 102 -2.13 -5.71 0.10
C ARG A 102 -1.48 -7.07 0.34
N CYS A 103 -1.41 -7.49 1.60
CA CYS A 103 -0.83 -8.76 1.98
C CYS A 103 -1.79 -9.92 1.73
N HIS A 104 -1.31 -11.02 1.14
CA HIS A 104 -2.11 -12.22 0.90
C HIS A 104 -2.20 -13.16 2.10
N LEU A 105 -1.33 -12.98 3.09
CA LEU A 105 -1.28 -13.78 4.31
C LEU A 105 -1.56 -12.89 5.53
N SER A 106 -2.04 -13.50 6.61
CA SER A 106 -2.18 -12.83 7.90
C SER A 106 -0.82 -12.63 8.57
N SER A 107 -0.78 -11.75 9.58
CA SER A 107 0.42 -11.53 10.40
C SER A 107 0.91 -12.80 11.07
N GLU A 108 -0.01 -13.68 11.50
CA GLU A 108 0.31 -14.95 12.18
C GLU A 108 0.93 -15.95 11.21
N GLU A 109 0.33 -16.12 10.02
CA GLU A 109 0.89 -16.98 8.98
C GLU A 109 2.29 -16.54 8.58
N LEU A 110 2.51 -15.22 8.40
CA LEU A 110 3.83 -14.68 8.07
C LEU A 110 4.86 -14.94 9.17
N LYS A 111 4.50 -14.74 10.44
CA LYS A 111 5.38 -15.03 11.58
C LYS A 111 5.77 -16.50 11.62
N GLN A 112 4.82 -17.41 11.45
CA GLN A 112 5.07 -18.85 11.38
C GLN A 112 6.02 -19.20 10.21
N PHE A 113 5.84 -18.60 9.04
CA PHE A 113 6.75 -18.79 7.92
C PHE A 113 8.16 -18.27 8.21
N LEU A 114 8.31 -17.15 8.91
CA LEU A 114 9.61 -16.60 9.28
C LEU A 114 10.34 -17.50 10.30
N GLU A 115 9.63 -18.04 11.25
CA GLU A 115 10.16 -19.00 12.23
C GLU A 115 10.64 -20.28 11.54
N ASN A 116 9.85 -20.82 10.63
CA ASN A 116 10.15 -22.02 9.87
C ASN A 116 11.17 -21.80 8.72
N LYS A 117 11.47 -20.54 8.36
CA LYS A 117 12.39 -20.19 7.28
C LYS A 117 13.77 -20.81 7.42
N LYS A 118 14.23 -21.04 8.66
CA LYS A 118 15.50 -21.69 8.97
C LYS A 118 15.53 -23.20 8.65
N THR A 119 14.37 -23.83 8.56
CA THR A 119 14.20 -25.28 8.38
C THR A 119 13.73 -25.66 6.97
N ILE A 120 13.14 -24.73 6.23
CA ILE A 120 12.56 -24.99 4.89
C ILE A 120 13.63 -24.83 3.81
N ASN A 121 13.75 -25.85 2.98
CA ASN A 121 14.68 -25.89 1.85
C ASN A 121 14.42 -24.72 0.85
N SER A 122 15.44 -24.00 0.47
CA SER A 122 15.39 -22.78 -0.37
C SER A 122 14.67 -22.97 -1.72
N GLU A 123 14.58 -24.19 -2.25
CA GLU A 123 13.85 -24.48 -3.49
C GLU A 123 12.32 -24.43 -3.32
N LYS A 124 11.78 -24.88 -2.18
CA LYS A 124 10.34 -24.77 -1.89
C LYS A 124 9.89 -23.31 -1.71
N LEU A 125 10.77 -22.44 -1.24
CA LEU A 125 10.50 -21.00 -1.05
C LEU A 125 10.45 -20.25 -2.38
N ARG A 126 11.17 -20.70 -3.42
CA ARG A 126 11.19 -20.03 -4.74
C ARG A 126 9.90 -20.20 -5.53
N ASN A 127 9.14 -21.27 -5.31
CA ASN A 127 7.91 -21.57 -6.02
C ASN A 127 6.64 -21.09 -5.30
N GLN A 128 6.78 -20.29 -4.24
CA GLN A 128 5.63 -19.76 -3.51
C GLN A 128 5.03 -18.54 -4.22
N LYS A 129 3.71 -18.40 -4.05
CA LYS A 129 2.97 -17.23 -4.53
C LYS A 129 3.51 -15.95 -3.86
N PRO A 130 3.48 -14.81 -4.55
CA PRO A 130 3.86 -13.54 -3.96
C PRO A 130 3.04 -13.23 -2.72
N ILE A 131 3.71 -12.75 -1.67
CA ILE A 131 3.06 -12.28 -0.44
C ILE A 131 2.32 -10.96 -0.71
N ILE A 132 2.95 -10.08 -1.50
CA ILE A 132 2.32 -8.87 -2.02
C ILE A 132 2.59 -8.83 -3.52
N HIS A 133 1.51 -8.86 -4.31
CA HIS A 133 1.63 -8.76 -5.76
C HIS A 133 1.92 -7.32 -6.18
N ARG A 134 2.74 -7.11 -7.20
CA ARG A 134 3.12 -5.78 -7.70
C ARG A 134 1.91 -4.89 -8.05
N ASP A 135 0.83 -5.48 -8.55
CA ASP A 135 -0.39 -4.74 -8.90
C ASP A 135 -1.15 -4.25 -7.67
N HIS A 136 -0.87 -4.82 -6.50
CA HIS A 136 -1.43 -4.47 -5.20
C HIS A 136 -0.41 -3.74 -4.31
N LEU A 137 0.62 -3.16 -4.91
CA LEU A 137 1.71 -2.47 -4.25
C LEU A 137 1.77 -1.01 -4.72
N TYR A 138 1.87 -0.09 -3.76
CA TYR A 138 2.18 1.31 -4.00
C TYR A 138 3.51 1.64 -3.32
N LEU A 139 4.47 2.16 -4.06
CA LEU A 139 5.77 2.64 -3.58
C LEU A 139 5.82 4.16 -3.64
N GLU A 140 6.41 4.77 -2.60
CA GLU A 140 6.58 6.22 -2.45
C GLU A 140 7.78 6.75 -3.23
#